data_8cd82c727f0cf071fc249b7500fa8595
#
_entry.id   8cd82c727f0cf071fc249b7500fa8595
#
_cell.length_a   1.000
_cell.length_b   1.000
_cell.length_c   1.000
_cell.angle_alpha   90.00
_cell.angle_beta   90.00
_cell.angle_gamma   90.00
#
_symmetry.space_group_name_H-M   'P 1'
#
loop_
_entity.id
_entity.type
_entity.pdbx_description
1 polymer ?
#
loop_
_entity_poly.entity_id
_entity_poly.type
_entity_poly.pdbx_seq_one_letter_code
_entity_poly.pdbx_strand_id
1 'polypeptide(L)'
;MKKKFALALALVLALGAFTGCSSKGGSSSSVSSSGSDAASTSVTQTGDLETITVGASSTPHAEILEQVKDTLAEEGYDLKIVVYDDYVLPNRALADGSLDANYFQHTPYLNSYNASNGTDLVAAAKIHYEPFGLYGNGVASVADIQPGTTILIPADDSNETRALLLLAQEGLIDLPEDASAEA
;
A
#
# COMPACT_ATOMS: atom_id res chain seq x y z
N MET A 1 -33.32 1.35 -28.56
CA MET A 1 -32.98 0.79 -29.91
C MET A 1 -31.77 -0.10 -29.74
N LYS A 2 -31.98 -1.39 -29.92
CA LYS A 2 -30.98 -2.45 -29.76
C LYS A 2 -30.10 -2.51 -31.01
N LYS A 3 -28.76 -2.45 -30.89
CA LYS A 3 -27.87 -2.88 -31.97
C LYS A 3 -26.91 -3.93 -31.44
N LYS A 4 -27.20 -5.18 -31.83
CA LYS A 4 -26.32 -6.33 -31.73
C LYS A 4 -25.25 -6.22 -32.82
N PHE A 5 -23.98 -6.39 -32.48
CA PHE A 5 -22.95 -6.75 -33.45
C PHE A 5 -22.34 -8.08 -33.04
N ALA A 6 -22.63 -9.08 -33.83
CA ALA A 6 -21.95 -10.35 -33.89
C ALA A 6 -21.02 -10.31 -35.11
N LEU A 7 -19.78 -10.76 -34.94
CA LEU A 7 -18.93 -11.31 -36.03
C LEU A 7 -17.61 -11.72 -35.37
N ALA A 8 -17.12 -12.82 -35.54
CA ALA A 8 -16.97 -13.94 -36.46
C ALA A 8 -15.56 -14.47 -36.23
N LEU A 9 -15.56 -15.72 -35.99
CA LEU A 9 -14.45 -16.65 -35.80
C LEU A 9 -13.59 -16.74 -37.06
N ALA A 10 -12.25 -16.66 -36.91
CA ALA A 10 -11.33 -17.14 -37.93
C ALA A 10 -10.22 -17.98 -37.26
N LEU A 11 -10.37 -19.26 -37.47
CA LEU A 11 -9.47 -20.34 -37.09
C LEU A 11 -8.34 -20.42 -38.13
N VAL A 12 -7.06 -20.33 -37.75
CA VAL A 12 -5.93 -20.77 -38.57
C VAL A 12 -5.06 -21.73 -37.76
N LEU A 13 -5.18 -22.98 -38.13
CA LEU A 13 -4.25 -24.06 -37.73
C LEU A 13 -3.00 -23.99 -38.63
N ALA A 14 -1.82 -23.98 -38.02
CA ALA A 14 -0.58 -24.34 -38.74
C ALA A 14 0.19 -25.33 -37.87
N LEU A 15 0.17 -26.59 -38.29
CA LEU A 15 1.04 -27.66 -37.84
C LEU A 15 2.46 -27.41 -38.35
N GLY A 16 3.46 -27.56 -37.50
CA GLY A 16 4.86 -27.65 -37.86
C GLY A 16 5.58 -28.59 -36.95
N ALA A 17 5.67 -29.85 -37.35
CA ALA A 17 6.50 -30.87 -36.72
C ALA A 17 7.96 -30.71 -37.19
N PHE A 18 8.92 -30.68 -36.26
CA PHE A 18 10.32 -30.98 -36.56
C PHE A 18 10.83 -32.00 -35.54
N THR A 19 11.05 -33.18 -36.08
CA THR A 19 11.87 -34.27 -35.55
C THR A 19 13.34 -34.03 -35.89
N GLY A 20 14.24 -34.34 -34.97
CA GLY A 20 15.68 -34.27 -35.23
C GLY A 20 16.52 -34.92 -34.13
N CYS A 21 16.96 -36.12 -34.40
CA CYS A 21 17.79 -37.12 -33.74
C CYS A 21 19.11 -36.64 -33.12
N SER A 22 19.44 -37.23 -31.94
CA SER A 22 20.50 -38.26 -31.68
C SER A 22 21.97 -37.92 -31.97
N SER A 23 22.82 -38.04 -30.93
CA SER A 23 24.10 -38.79 -30.85
C SER A 23 24.64 -38.66 -29.41
N LYS A 24 24.79 -39.67 -28.72
CA LYS A 24 25.61 -40.84 -28.39
C LYS A 24 27.11 -40.51 -28.18
N GLY A 25 27.56 -40.85 -26.97
CA GLY A 25 28.95 -41.19 -26.67
C GLY A 25 29.58 -40.54 -25.47
N GLY A 26 29.86 -41.29 -24.44
CA GLY A 26 31.19 -41.58 -23.96
C GLY A 26 31.31 -41.65 -22.45
N SER A 27 31.64 -42.85 -22.01
CA SER A 27 31.91 -43.42 -20.69
C SER A 27 32.91 -42.71 -19.75
N SER A 28 32.67 -43.04 -18.45
CA SER A 28 33.62 -43.34 -17.35
C SER A 28 34.30 -42.20 -16.61
N SER A 29 34.15 -42.06 -15.32
CA SER A 29 34.74 -42.83 -14.24
C SER A 29 34.34 -42.23 -12.87
N SER A 30 34.10 -43.10 -11.95
CA SER A 30 33.88 -42.94 -10.53
C SER A 30 34.98 -42.19 -9.77
N VAL A 31 34.58 -41.32 -8.82
CA VAL A 31 35.20 -41.27 -7.48
C VAL A 31 34.15 -40.83 -6.46
N SER A 32 33.97 -41.70 -5.44
CA SER A 32 33.21 -41.37 -4.24
C SER A 32 33.95 -40.40 -3.34
N SER A 33 33.28 -39.41 -2.82
CA SER A 33 33.62 -38.82 -1.53
C SER A 33 32.36 -38.28 -0.86
N SER A 34 32.12 -38.84 0.33
CA SER A 34 31.06 -38.47 1.25
C SER A 34 31.25 -37.05 1.76
N GLY A 35 30.25 -36.20 1.54
CA GLY A 35 30.13 -34.91 2.18
C GLY A 35 28.64 -34.70 2.50
N SER A 36 28.30 -34.77 3.79
CA SER A 36 26.98 -34.38 4.28
C SER A 36 26.83 -32.88 4.16
N ASP A 37 26.25 -32.43 3.08
CA ASP A 37 25.76 -31.06 2.97
C ASP A 37 24.24 -31.08 3.14
N ALA A 38 23.80 -30.40 4.19
CA ALA A 38 22.41 -30.07 4.39
C ALA A 38 21.98 -29.19 3.21
N ALA A 39 21.31 -29.79 2.25
CA ALA A 39 20.71 -29.07 1.15
C ALA A 39 19.62 -28.16 1.72
N SER A 40 19.96 -26.89 1.87
CA SER A 40 18.97 -25.82 1.94
C SER A 40 18.27 -25.81 0.59
N THR A 41 17.09 -26.42 0.53
CA THR A 41 16.26 -26.41 -0.67
C THR A 41 15.67 -24.99 -0.77
N SER A 42 16.40 -24.10 -1.43
CA SER A 42 15.79 -22.87 -1.95
C SER A 42 14.80 -23.31 -3.04
N VAL A 43 13.53 -23.28 -2.70
CA VAL A 43 12.45 -23.42 -3.66
C VAL A 43 12.49 -22.18 -4.54
N THR A 44 13.17 -22.26 -5.67
CA THR A 44 13.03 -21.25 -6.72
C THR A 44 11.65 -21.46 -7.33
N GLN A 45 10.65 -20.72 -6.85
CA GLN A 45 9.37 -20.61 -7.56
C GLN A 45 9.62 -19.88 -8.88
N THR A 46 9.70 -20.63 -9.98
CA THR A 46 9.69 -20.10 -11.35
C THR A 46 8.23 -20.04 -11.86
N GLY A 47 7.35 -19.46 -11.08
CA GLY A 47 6.02 -19.05 -11.52
C GLY A 47 6.00 -17.53 -11.69
N ASP A 48 5.24 -17.02 -12.65
CA ASP A 48 4.96 -15.59 -12.74
C ASP A 48 4.27 -15.16 -11.45
N LEU A 49 4.85 -14.16 -10.73
CA LEU A 49 4.28 -13.63 -9.50
C LEU A 49 3.02 -12.83 -9.85
N GLU A 50 1.98 -12.95 -9.04
CA GLU A 50 0.79 -12.11 -9.14
C GLU A 50 1.11 -10.70 -8.65
N THR A 51 0.91 -9.68 -9.49
CA THR A 51 1.19 -8.30 -9.10
C THR A 51 0.08 -7.75 -8.24
N ILE A 52 0.45 -7.17 -7.09
CA ILE A 52 -0.42 -6.36 -6.21
C ILE A 52 0.12 -4.94 -6.21
N THR A 53 -0.71 -3.96 -6.60
CA THR A 53 -0.33 -2.55 -6.64
C THR A 53 -0.96 -1.81 -5.47
N VAL A 54 -0.11 -1.27 -4.56
CA VAL A 54 -0.55 -0.58 -3.35
C VAL A 54 -0.11 0.87 -3.35
N GLY A 55 -1.07 1.79 -3.20
CA GLY A 55 -0.81 3.22 -3.01
C GLY A 55 -0.45 3.53 -1.57
N ALA A 56 0.59 4.33 -1.33
CA ALA A 56 1.03 4.67 0.03
C ALA A 56 1.58 6.09 0.12
N SER A 57 1.54 6.71 1.30
CA SER A 57 2.37 7.89 1.56
C SER A 57 3.83 7.47 1.77
N SER A 58 4.77 8.38 1.53
CA SER A 58 6.21 8.07 1.52
C SER A 58 6.69 7.50 2.85
N THR A 59 6.34 8.17 3.96
CA THR A 59 6.74 7.82 5.32
C THR A 59 5.52 7.88 6.25
N PRO A 60 5.28 6.89 7.12
CA PRO A 60 6.03 5.63 7.27
C PRO A 60 5.55 4.50 6.35
N HIS A 61 4.44 4.69 5.60
CA HIS A 61 3.65 3.64 4.97
C HIS A 61 4.40 2.90 3.87
N ALA A 62 5.01 3.61 2.91
CA ALA A 62 5.82 2.97 1.87
C ALA A 62 7.03 2.24 2.46
N GLU A 63 7.68 2.81 3.49
CA GLU A 63 8.80 2.18 4.17
C GLU A 63 8.42 0.86 4.85
N ILE A 64 7.21 0.79 5.43
CA ILE A 64 6.67 -0.44 6.02
C ILE A 64 6.38 -1.48 4.93
N LEU A 65 5.76 -1.07 3.82
CA LEU A 65 5.48 -1.97 2.69
C LEU A 65 6.75 -2.55 2.06
N GLU A 66 7.83 -1.77 1.98
CA GLU A 66 9.13 -2.27 1.48
C GLU A 66 9.67 -3.44 2.31
N GLN A 67 9.37 -3.48 3.63
CA GLN A 67 9.85 -4.56 4.51
C GLN A 67 9.14 -5.90 4.27
N VAL A 68 7.98 -5.92 3.63
CA VAL A 68 7.21 -7.14 3.40
C VAL A 68 7.29 -7.66 1.96
N LYS A 69 8.01 -6.99 1.07
CA LYS A 69 8.16 -7.39 -0.35
C LYS A 69 8.71 -8.80 -0.51
N ASP A 70 9.79 -9.11 0.19
CA ASP A 70 10.42 -10.42 0.09
C ASP A 70 9.50 -11.53 0.60
N THR A 71 8.79 -11.28 1.71
CA THR A 71 7.80 -12.23 2.26
C THR A 71 6.66 -12.47 1.27
N LEU A 72 6.14 -11.42 0.64
CA LEU A 72 5.09 -11.54 -0.37
C LEU A 72 5.58 -12.27 -1.63
N ALA A 73 6.83 -12.03 -2.04
CA ALA A 73 7.43 -12.74 -3.17
C ALA A 73 7.55 -14.26 -2.90
N GLU A 74 7.90 -14.66 -1.67
CA GLU A 74 7.91 -16.07 -1.25
C GLU A 74 6.49 -16.70 -1.28
N GLU A 75 5.46 -15.88 -1.10
CA GLU A 75 4.05 -16.29 -1.17
C GLU A 75 3.46 -16.23 -2.59
N GLY A 76 4.24 -15.77 -3.58
CA GLY A 76 3.83 -15.74 -4.99
C GLY A 76 3.33 -14.37 -5.48
N TYR A 77 3.56 -13.29 -4.72
CA TYR A 77 3.10 -11.95 -5.07
C TYR A 77 4.26 -10.99 -5.38
N ASP A 78 4.09 -10.15 -6.41
CA ASP A 78 4.98 -9.00 -6.71
C ASP A 78 4.34 -7.71 -6.22
N LEU A 79 4.80 -7.19 -5.08
CA LEU A 79 4.27 -5.94 -4.51
C LEU A 79 4.83 -4.73 -5.22
N LYS A 80 3.97 -3.98 -5.93
CA LYS A 80 4.25 -2.67 -6.48
C LYS A 80 3.73 -1.57 -5.57
N ILE A 81 4.64 -0.70 -5.10
CA ILE A 81 4.31 0.43 -4.25
C ILE A 81 4.28 1.69 -5.10
N VAL A 82 3.15 2.40 -5.08
CA VAL A 82 2.98 3.70 -5.72
C VAL A 82 2.91 4.77 -4.63
N VAL A 83 3.93 5.64 -4.58
CA VAL A 83 4.02 6.69 -3.55
C VAL A 83 3.24 7.92 -3.99
N TYR A 84 2.44 8.46 -3.07
CA TYR A 84 1.66 9.68 -3.22
C TYR A 84 2.05 10.71 -2.16
N ASP A 85 2.09 11.98 -2.55
CA ASP A 85 2.41 13.10 -1.68
C ASP A 85 1.16 13.86 -1.18
N ASP A 86 -0.03 13.34 -1.48
CA ASP A 86 -1.33 13.89 -1.05
C ASP A 86 -2.27 12.78 -0.54
N TYR A 87 -3.38 13.18 0.09
CA TYR A 87 -4.35 12.25 0.68
C TYR A 87 -5.58 11.97 -0.19
N VAL A 88 -5.74 12.65 -1.32
CA VAL A 88 -6.91 12.49 -2.20
C VAL A 88 -6.66 11.43 -3.27
N LEU A 89 -5.49 11.49 -3.91
CA LEU A 89 -5.14 10.62 -5.05
C LEU A 89 -5.13 9.13 -4.71
N PRO A 90 -4.63 8.66 -3.54
CA PRO A 90 -4.63 7.22 -3.24
C PRO A 90 -6.03 6.61 -3.20
N ASN A 91 -7.02 7.32 -2.63
CA ASN A 91 -8.41 6.85 -2.60
C ASN A 91 -9.06 6.92 -3.97
N ARG A 92 -8.78 7.96 -4.75
CA ARG A 92 -9.28 8.09 -6.11
C ARG A 92 -8.76 6.97 -7.01
N ALA A 93 -7.46 6.68 -6.96
CA ALA A 93 -6.84 5.62 -7.74
C ALA A 93 -7.33 4.22 -7.34
N LEU A 94 -7.64 4.01 -6.04
CA LEU A 94 -8.28 2.78 -5.59
C LEU A 94 -9.73 2.68 -6.11
N ALA A 95 -10.50 3.76 -6.01
CA ALA A 95 -11.89 3.78 -6.46
C ALA A 95 -12.05 3.58 -7.98
N ASP A 96 -11.09 4.03 -8.80
CA ASP A 96 -11.11 3.84 -10.25
C ASP A 96 -10.45 2.51 -10.71
N GLY A 97 -9.92 1.69 -9.77
CA GLY A 97 -9.31 0.40 -10.06
C GLY A 97 -7.86 0.47 -10.56
N SER A 98 -7.20 1.62 -10.44
CA SER A 98 -5.76 1.76 -10.76
C SER A 98 -4.85 1.19 -9.68
N LEU A 99 -5.37 0.95 -8.48
CA LEU A 99 -4.72 0.30 -7.36
C LEU A 99 -5.58 -0.87 -6.87
N ASP A 100 -4.94 -1.90 -6.32
CA ASP A 100 -5.60 -3.02 -5.64
C ASP A 100 -5.90 -2.68 -4.17
N ALA A 101 -5.04 -1.86 -3.55
CA ALA A 101 -5.19 -1.36 -2.19
C ALA A 101 -4.48 -0.02 -2.01
N ASN A 102 -4.76 0.66 -0.89
CA ASN A 102 -3.93 1.74 -0.40
C ASN A 102 -3.63 1.60 1.09
N TYR A 103 -2.52 2.21 1.52
CA TYR A 103 -2.07 2.20 2.90
C TYR A 103 -1.52 3.57 3.28
N PHE A 104 -2.36 4.43 3.90
CA PHE A 104 -1.96 5.80 4.27
C PHE A 104 -2.89 6.47 5.28
N GLN A 105 -4.13 6.01 5.43
CA GLN A 105 -5.19 6.76 6.08
C GLN A 105 -5.69 6.11 7.37
N HIS A 106 -6.28 6.92 8.22
CA HIS A 106 -7.04 6.48 9.38
C HIS A 106 -8.54 6.38 9.08
N THR A 107 -9.28 5.65 9.89
CA THR A 107 -10.72 5.38 9.66
C THR A 107 -11.58 6.65 9.54
N PRO A 108 -11.42 7.69 10.38
CA PRO A 108 -12.21 8.92 10.21
C PRO A 108 -12.02 9.59 8.86
N TYR A 109 -10.78 9.64 8.33
CA TYR A 109 -10.52 10.19 7.00
C TYR A 109 -11.19 9.33 5.90
N LEU A 110 -11.09 8.01 5.97
CA LEU A 110 -11.76 7.11 5.03
C LEU A 110 -13.27 7.33 5.00
N ASN A 111 -13.90 7.46 6.17
CA ASN A 111 -15.34 7.70 6.28
C ASN A 111 -15.74 9.04 5.67
N SER A 112 -14.99 10.12 5.98
CA SER A 112 -15.20 11.45 5.41
C SER A 112 -15.01 11.46 3.89
N TYR A 113 -13.97 10.79 3.40
CA TYR A 113 -13.73 10.66 1.97
C TYR A 113 -14.88 9.94 1.25
N ASN A 114 -15.33 8.80 1.76
CA ASN A 114 -16.45 8.06 1.19
C ASN A 114 -17.73 8.90 1.14
N ALA A 115 -18.05 9.58 2.24
CA ALA A 115 -19.24 10.44 2.32
C ALA A 115 -19.18 11.60 1.32
N SER A 116 -18.03 12.23 1.16
CA SER A 116 -17.85 13.40 0.30
C SER A 116 -17.75 13.06 -1.19
N ASN A 117 -17.28 11.85 -1.53
CA ASN A 117 -17.03 11.44 -2.93
C ASN A 117 -18.00 10.37 -3.43
N GLY A 118 -18.94 9.89 -2.59
CA GLY A 118 -19.90 8.85 -2.97
C GLY A 118 -19.23 7.51 -3.29
N THR A 119 -18.13 7.21 -2.59
CA THR A 119 -17.41 5.93 -2.69
C THR A 119 -17.75 5.03 -1.51
N ASP A 120 -17.43 3.74 -1.61
CA ASP A 120 -17.68 2.70 -0.62
C ASP A 120 -16.40 1.90 -0.29
N LEU A 121 -15.26 2.58 -0.29
CA LEU A 121 -13.98 1.98 0.09
C LEU A 121 -14.03 1.46 1.52
N VAL A 122 -13.43 0.29 1.77
CA VAL A 122 -13.48 -0.39 3.06
C VAL A 122 -12.08 -0.61 3.63
N ALA A 123 -11.96 -0.58 4.96
CA ALA A 123 -10.73 -0.95 5.64
C ALA A 123 -10.60 -2.48 5.69
N ALA A 124 -9.65 -3.04 4.95
CA ALA A 124 -9.37 -4.48 4.95
C ALA A 124 -8.69 -4.92 6.26
N ALA A 125 -7.78 -4.09 6.79
CA ALA A 125 -7.09 -4.34 8.05
C ALA A 125 -6.66 -3.03 8.73
N LYS A 126 -6.44 -3.10 10.04
CA LYS A 126 -5.78 -2.03 10.82
C LYS A 126 -4.35 -2.46 11.08
N ILE A 127 -3.37 -1.69 10.61
CA ILE A 127 -1.96 -2.09 10.62
C ILE A 127 -1.22 -1.47 11.81
N HIS A 128 -1.34 -0.14 12.01
CA HIS A 128 -0.68 0.57 13.10
C HIS A 128 -1.49 1.77 13.56
N TYR A 129 -1.04 2.41 14.63
CA TYR A 129 -1.59 3.63 15.18
C TYR A 129 -0.55 4.75 15.13
N GLU A 130 -0.94 5.92 14.63
CA GLU A 130 -0.13 7.13 14.60
C GLU A 130 -0.71 8.16 15.59
N PRO A 131 -0.01 8.46 16.70
CA PRO A 131 -0.42 9.52 17.59
C PRO A 131 -0.28 10.87 16.89
N PHE A 132 -1.23 11.77 17.16
CA PHE A 132 -1.12 13.16 16.70
C PHE A 132 -0.18 13.92 17.64
N GLY A 133 0.67 14.80 17.12
CA GLY A 133 1.65 15.52 17.91
C GLY A 133 1.72 17.00 17.57
N LEU A 134 1.98 17.84 18.58
CA LEU A 134 2.35 19.24 18.42
C LEU A 134 3.87 19.37 18.39
N TYR A 135 4.40 19.90 17.30
CA TYR A 135 5.83 20.03 17.05
C TYR A 135 6.24 21.50 17.07
N GLY A 136 7.28 21.86 17.85
CA GLY A 136 7.79 23.21 17.95
C GLY A 136 8.98 23.46 17.02
N ASN A 137 9.00 24.66 16.43
CA ASN A 137 10.19 25.21 15.78
C ASN A 137 10.65 26.45 16.53
N GLY A 138 11.68 26.31 17.36
CA GLY A 138 12.16 27.37 18.24
C GLY A 138 11.37 27.57 19.54
N VAL A 139 10.39 26.70 19.81
CA VAL A 139 9.62 26.64 21.06
C VAL A 139 9.94 25.32 21.75
N ALA A 140 10.37 25.34 23.00
CA ALA A 140 10.85 24.14 23.71
C ALA A 140 9.73 23.40 24.43
N SER A 141 8.66 24.08 24.82
CA SER A 141 7.53 23.48 25.54
C SER A 141 6.21 24.21 25.19
N VAL A 142 5.08 23.54 25.48
CA VAL A 142 3.74 24.15 25.34
C VAL A 142 3.62 25.42 26.18
N ALA A 143 4.24 25.47 27.38
CA ALA A 143 4.20 26.61 28.26
C ALA A 143 4.90 27.88 27.69
N ASP A 144 5.75 27.72 26.71
CA ASP A 144 6.45 28.82 26.05
C ASP A 144 5.65 29.44 24.90
N ILE A 145 4.52 28.86 24.51
CA ILE A 145 3.63 29.35 23.47
C ILE A 145 2.92 30.62 23.98
N GLN A 146 3.11 31.73 23.29
CA GLN A 146 2.53 33.01 23.66
C GLN A 146 1.25 33.32 22.88
N PRO A 147 0.33 34.12 23.46
CA PRO A 147 -0.81 34.64 22.68
C PRO A 147 -0.37 35.31 21.38
N GLY A 148 -0.98 34.94 20.27
CA GLY A 148 -0.62 35.41 18.94
C GLY A 148 0.42 34.56 18.20
N THR A 149 0.90 33.47 18.80
CA THR A 149 1.73 32.47 18.09
C THR A 149 0.92 31.83 16.96
N THR A 150 1.50 31.73 15.78
CA THR A 150 0.90 31.03 14.65
C THR A 150 1.16 29.52 14.78
N ILE A 151 0.09 28.73 14.73
CA ILE A 151 0.13 27.27 14.72
C ILE A 151 -0.41 26.80 13.37
N LEU A 152 0.33 25.94 12.67
CA LEU A 152 -0.12 25.30 11.43
C LEU A 152 -0.85 24.02 11.79
N ILE A 153 -2.03 23.85 11.22
CA ILE A 153 -2.85 22.65 11.37
C ILE A 153 -3.18 22.05 10.00
N PRO A 154 -3.52 20.74 9.91
CA PRO A 154 -4.03 20.14 8.68
C PRO A 154 -5.28 20.85 8.16
N ALA A 155 -5.54 20.76 6.85
CA ALA A 155 -6.68 21.41 6.20
C ALA A 155 -7.82 20.44 5.88
N ASP A 156 -7.64 19.13 6.10
CA ASP A 156 -8.73 18.16 5.98
C ASP A 156 -9.50 18.07 7.30
N ASP A 157 -10.83 17.99 7.23
CA ASP A 157 -11.74 18.07 8.37
C ASP A 157 -11.37 17.11 9.50
N SER A 158 -10.98 15.88 9.17
CA SER A 158 -10.70 14.85 10.16
C SER A 158 -9.42 15.10 10.95
N ASN A 159 -8.34 15.57 10.30
CA ASN A 159 -7.08 15.89 10.97
C ASN A 159 -7.10 17.29 11.56
N GLU A 160 -7.80 18.26 10.97
CA GLU A 160 -8.07 19.57 11.58
C GLU A 160 -8.74 19.39 12.95
N THR A 161 -9.81 18.60 13.01
CA THR A 161 -10.50 18.29 14.27
C THR A 161 -9.57 17.67 15.30
N ARG A 162 -8.72 16.71 14.92
CA ARG A 162 -7.71 16.11 15.82
C ARG A 162 -6.71 17.13 16.34
N ALA A 163 -6.27 18.05 15.47
CA ALA A 163 -5.35 19.12 15.87
C ALA A 163 -5.99 20.07 16.87
N LEU A 164 -7.22 20.50 16.63
CA LEU A 164 -7.95 21.38 17.53
C LEU A 164 -8.20 20.73 18.89
N LEU A 165 -8.60 19.45 18.92
CA LEU A 165 -8.77 18.69 20.17
C LEU A 165 -7.46 18.58 20.96
N LEU A 166 -6.33 18.35 20.29
CA LEU A 166 -5.01 18.34 20.95
C LEU A 166 -4.67 19.71 21.54
N LEU A 167 -4.88 20.79 20.78
CA LEU A 167 -4.62 22.14 21.28
C LEU A 167 -5.51 22.52 22.49
N ALA A 168 -6.76 22.06 22.49
CA ALA A 168 -7.67 22.25 23.62
C ALA A 168 -7.22 21.41 24.83
N GLN A 169 -6.82 20.18 24.63
CA GLN A 169 -6.27 19.30 25.69
C GLN A 169 -5.05 19.94 26.37
N GLU A 170 -4.20 20.61 25.60
CA GLU A 170 -3.02 21.33 26.12
C GLU A 170 -3.36 22.74 26.66
N GLY A 171 -4.64 23.12 26.66
CA GLY A 171 -5.09 24.40 27.21
C GLY A 171 -4.72 25.61 26.38
N LEU A 172 -4.42 25.44 25.09
CA LEU A 172 -4.04 26.52 24.19
C LEU A 172 -5.25 27.22 23.54
N ILE A 173 -6.37 26.51 23.44
CA ILE A 173 -7.65 27.02 22.91
C ILE A 173 -8.83 26.45 23.71
N ASP A 174 -9.97 27.10 23.59
CA ASP A 174 -11.25 26.58 24.07
C ASP A 174 -12.07 26.02 22.90
N LEU A 175 -12.71 24.87 23.11
CA LEU A 175 -13.65 24.27 22.17
C LEU A 175 -15.03 24.11 22.80
N PRO A 176 -16.10 24.01 21.99
CA PRO A 176 -17.43 23.62 22.47
C PRO A 176 -17.37 22.28 23.21
N GLU A 177 -18.26 22.09 24.22
CA GLU A 177 -18.29 20.88 25.05
C GLU A 177 -18.60 19.59 24.25
N ASP A 178 -19.24 19.73 23.09
CA ASP A 178 -19.62 18.63 22.19
C ASP A 178 -18.58 18.36 21.07
N ALA A 179 -17.45 19.07 21.06
CA ALA A 179 -16.40 18.84 20.08
C ALA A 179 -15.82 17.43 20.25
N SER A 180 -15.80 16.66 19.16
CA SER A 180 -15.29 15.28 19.14
C SER A 180 -14.56 14.96 17.83
N ALA A 181 -13.70 13.97 17.84
CA ALA A 181 -12.99 13.50 16.65
C ALA A 181 -13.88 12.71 15.65
N GLU A 182 -15.12 12.47 16.01
CA GLU A 182 -16.12 11.74 15.21
C GLU A 182 -17.16 12.67 14.57
N ALA A 183 -17.01 13.97 14.80
CA ALA A 183 -17.95 15.00 14.31
C ALA A 183 -17.61 15.44 12.87
#